data_8767aaf8e0e0028c6274acfc9deeda26
#
_entry.id   8767aaf8e0e0028c6274acfc9deeda26
#
_cell.length_a   1.000
_cell.length_b   1.000
_cell.length_c   1.000
_cell.angle_alpha   90.00
_cell.angle_beta   90.00
_cell.angle_gamma   90.00
#
_symmetry.space_group_name_H-M   'P 1'
#
loop_
_entity.id
_entity.type
_entity.pdbx_description
1 polymer ?
#
loop_
_entity_poly.entity_id
_entity_poly.type
_entity_poly.pdbx_seq_one_letter_code
_entity_poly.pdbx_strand_id
1 'polypeptide(L)'
;MENGEIPENAPEHCPGPQSETAGKSDSCEGCPNQEICATAPKGPDPDLVAIVERMATVKHKILVLSGKGGVGKSTFSAQLAFALAAMDFEVGLLDIDICGPSIPKMLGLEGRELRRSNCGWIPAYVESNLGVISIGFMIPNPDEAAIWRGPRKTGLIKQFLRDVDWGELDFLVVDAPPGTSDEQITIVQSLEATGIDGAVIVTTPQQVSLIDVRKEVSFCKKVGVEVLGVVENMSGLSQPLSEFKFTRMTETGKQKDMTEWAMSYIRENAPEMLNLIACSEVFDASGGGAAKMCNDMGVPFLGKVPLDPQLCKAAEDGRSCFSDDKCRRASAPALKMIIEKILAQKNISTENGA
;
A
#
# COMPACT_ATOMS: atom_id res chain seq x y z
N MET A 1 14.31 -4.77 24.29
CA MET A 1 13.97 -6.20 24.51
C MET A 1 12.56 -6.36 23.98
N GLU A 2 12.46 -6.65 22.70
CA GLU A 2 11.20 -6.80 22.00
C GLU A 2 10.83 -8.30 22.04
N ASN A 3 9.57 -8.58 22.39
CA ASN A 3 8.90 -9.90 22.27
C ASN A 3 9.20 -11.02 23.29
N GLY A 4 9.54 -10.75 24.53
CA GLY A 4 9.57 -11.85 25.54
C GLY A 4 10.62 -12.93 25.32
N GLU A 5 11.45 -12.83 24.30
CA GLU A 5 12.54 -13.78 24.06
C GLU A 5 13.63 -13.66 25.11
N ILE A 6 14.15 -14.80 25.53
CA ILE A 6 15.26 -14.83 26.49
C ILE A 6 16.51 -14.29 25.79
N PRO A 7 17.16 -13.23 26.33
CA PRO A 7 18.37 -12.70 25.73
C PRO A 7 19.49 -13.75 25.61
N GLU A 8 20.26 -13.72 24.53
CA GLU A 8 21.36 -14.68 24.29
C GLU A 8 22.42 -14.73 25.42
N ASN A 9 22.53 -13.62 26.17
CA ASN A 9 23.44 -13.50 27.33
C ASN A 9 22.75 -13.76 28.67
N ALA A 10 21.55 -14.35 28.66
CA ALA A 10 20.83 -14.71 29.90
C ALA A 10 21.40 -16.00 30.53
N PRO A 11 21.26 -16.17 31.86
CA PRO A 11 21.62 -17.42 32.54
C PRO A 11 20.80 -18.61 32.04
N GLU A 12 21.36 -19.82 32.17
CA GLU A 12 20.78 -21.07 31.68
C GLU A 12 19.37 -21.38 32.25
N HIS A 13 19.03 -20.81 33.41
CA HIS A 13 17.73 -20.94 34.09
C HIS A 13 16.95 -19.64 34.14
N CYS A 14 17.11 -18.77 33.14
CA CYS A 14 16.39 -17.51 33.09
C CYS A 14 14.86 -17.74 33.03
N PRO A 15 14.07 -17.14 33.95
CA PRO A 15 12.60 -17.30 33.94
C PRO A 15 11.92 -16.59 32.75
N GLY A 16 12.69 -15.87 31.96
CA GLY A 16 12.20 -15.03 30.86
C GLY A 16 11.88 -13.60 31.32
N PRO A 17 12.03 -12.58 30.43
CA PRO A 17 11.85 -11.17 30.77
C PRO A 17 10.38 -10.83 31.13
N GLN A 18 9.41 -11.60 30.67
CA GLN A 18 7.99 -11.43 30.93
C GLN A 18 7.49 -12.14 32.21
N SER A 19 8.34 -12.97 32.86
CA SER A 19 7.98 -13.66 34.09
C SER A 19 7.76 -12.66 35.24
N GLU A 20 6.81 -12.96 36.12
CA GLU A 20 6.60 -12.17 37.35
C GLU A 20 7.86 -12.11 38.24
N THR A 21 8.71 -13.12 38.14
CA THR A 21 9.97 -13.22 38.88
C THR A 21 11.18 -12.68 38.10
N ALA A 22 11.00 -12.14 36.90
CA ALA A 22 12.07 -11.58 36.09
C ALA A 22 12.84 -10.47 36.84
N GLY A 23 14.17 -10.58 36.85
CA GLY A 23 15.06 -9.68 37.58
C GLY A 23 15.03 -9.83 39.11
N LYS A 24 14.17 -10.72 39.66
CA LYS A 24 14.00 -10.90 41.10
C LYS A 24 14.30 -12.33 41.60
N SER A 25 14.37 -13.32 40.70
CA SER A 25 14.68 -14.70 41.06
C SER A 25 16.18 -14.87 41.32
N ASP A 26 16.52 -15.88 42.09
CA ASP A 26 17.92 -16.24 42.39
C ASP A 26 18.73 -16.50 41.10
N SER A 27 18.09 -16.99 40.05
CA SER A 27 18.72 -17.18 38.73
C SER A 27 19.01 -15.88 38.00
N CYS A 28 18.52 -14.74 38.45
CA CYS A 28 18.81 -13.41 37.90
C CYS A 28 20.01 -12.73 38.59
N GLU A 29 20.52 -13.29 39.65
CA GLU A 29 21.66 -12.74 40.38
C GLU A 29 22.91 -12.73 39.49
N GLY A 30 23.51 -11.53 39.28
CA GLY A 30 24.65 -11.36 38.37
C GLY A 30 24.35 -11.35 36.87
N CYS A 31 23.05 -11.42 36.48
CA CYS A 31 22.67 -11.28 35.09
C CYS A 31 22.84 -9.85 34.59
N PRO A 32 23.48 -9.63 33.42
CA PRO A 32 23.68 -8.28 32.86
C PRO A 32 22.34 -7.52 32.63
N ASN A 33 21.24 -8.24 32.49
CA ASN A 33 19.91 -7.69 32.19
C ASN A 33 19.02 -7.60 33.44
N GLN A 34 19.53 -7.89 34.66
CA GLN A 34 18.74 -8.02 35.88
C GLN A 34 17.90 -6.75 36.17
N GLU A 35 18.52 -5.56 36.14
CA GLU A 35 17.82 -4.30 36.42
C GLU A 35 16.76 -3.98 35.36
N ILE A 36 17.06 -4.25 34.09
CA ILE A 36 16.13 -4.03 32.98
C ILE A 36 14.93 -4.96 33.11
N CYS A 37 15.17 -6.24 33.41
CA CYS A 37 14.09 -7.23 33.62
C CYS A 37 13.26 -6.94 34.87
N ALA A 38 13.88 -6.38 35.92
CA ALA A 38 13.16 -6.01 37.16
C ALA A 38 12.24 -4.84 36.99
N THR A 39 12.58 -3.89 36.10
CA THR A 39 11.86 -2.65 35.84
C THR A 39 10.97 -2.69 34.60
N ALA A 40 11.16 -3.71 33.75
CA ALA A 40 10.34 -3.87 32.55
C ALA A 40 8.84 -4.03 32.93
N PRO A 41 7.93 -3.35 32.21
CA PRO A 41 6.50 -3.55 32.41
C PRO A 41 6.15 -5.02 32.14
N LYS A 42 5.39 -5.61 33.06
CA LYS A 42 4.97 -7.02 32.99
C LYS A 42 3.51 -7.09 32.57
N GLY A 43 3.22 -8.00 31.66
CA GLY A 43 1.89 -8.16 31.10
C GLY A 43 1.84 -7.78 29.60
N PRO A 44 0.66 -7.90 28.99
CA PRO A 44 0.50 -7.49 27.59
C PRO A 44 0.83 -6.01 27.42
N ASP A 45 1.46 -5.67 26.29
CA ASP A 45 1.76 -4.27 25.94
C ASP A 45 0.44 -3.45 25.96
N PRO A 46 0.35 -2.41 26.81
CA PRO A 46 -0.88 -1.59 26.91
C PRO A 46 -1.30 -0.98 25.56
N ASP A 47 -0.33 -0.66 24.69
CA ASP A 47 -0.61 -0.16 23.35
C ASP A 47 -1.31 -1.22 22.50
N LEU A 48 -0.89 -2.48 22.58
CA LEU A 48 -1.55 -3.57 21.84
C LEU A 48 -2.99 -3.80 22.32
N VAL A 49 -3.24 -3.74 23.61
CA VAL A 49 -4.61 -3.85 24.16
C VAL A 49 -5.50 -2.73 23.61
N ALA A 50 -5.02 -1.49 23.68
CA ALA A 50 -5.76 -0.34 23.17
C ALA A 50 -5.97 -0.38 21.65
N ILE A 51 -4.98 -0.91 20.89
CA ILE A 51 -5.10 -1.14 19.44
C ILE A 51 -6.19 -2.18 19.16
N VAL A 52 -6.23 -3.29 19.89
CA VAL A 52 -7.27 -4.32 19.72
C VAL A 52 -8.66 -3.74 19.95
N GLU A 53 -8.83 -2.96 21.00
CA GLU A 53 -10.11 -2.29 21.29
C GLU A 53 -10.51 -1.31 20.17
N ARG A 54 -9.56 -0.50 19.69
CA ARG A 54 -9.82 0.49 18.62
C ARG A 54 -10.11 -0.17 17.28
N MET A 55 -9.41 -1.23 16.94
CA MET A 55 -9.56 -1.95 15.67
C MET A 55 -10.75 -2.94 15.66
N ALA A 56 -11.44 -3.12 16.77
CA ALA A 56 -12.62 -3.98 16.84
C ALA A 56 -13.79 -3.48 15.98
N THR A 57 -13.83 -2.18 15.69
CA THR A 57 -14.85 -1.56 14.80
C THR A 57 -14.50 -1.63 13.32
N VAL A 58 -13.35 -2.20 12.96
CA VAL A 58 -12.88 -2.37 11.58
C VAL A 58 -13.07 -3.80 11.13
N LYS A 59 -13.93 -4.04 10.15
CA LYS A 59 -14.27 -5.41 9.69
C LYS A 59 -13.13 -6.06 8.92
N HIS A 60 -12.61 -5.38 7.88
CA HIS A 60 -11.59 -5.89 6.98
C HIS A 60 -10.33 -5.03 7.00
N LYS A 61 -9.15 -5.64 7.04
CA LYS A 61 -7.84 -4.97 7.07
C LYS A 61 -6.95 -5.53 5.98
N ILE A 62 -6.65 -4.70 4.97
CA ILE A 62 -5.86 -5.06 3.79
C ILE A 62 -4.55 -4.27 3.80
N LEU A 63 -3.43 -4.99 3.77
CA LEU A 63 -2.11 -4.38 3.61
C LEU A 63 -1.78 -4.24 2.12
N VAL A 64 -1.28 -3.09 1.69
CA VAL A 64 -0.73 -2.91 0.35
C VAL A 64 0.78 -2.77 0.46
N LEU A 65 1.48 -3.76 -0.09
CA LEU A 65 2.91 -3.94 0.03
C LEU A 65 3.60 -3.82 -1.33
N SER A 66 4.90 -3.57 -1.32
CA SER A 66 5.73 -3.64 -2.52
C SER A 66 7.18 -3.92 -2.18
N GLY A 67 7.86 -4.71 -3.00
CA GLY A 67 9.28 -4.98 -2.83
C GLY A 67 10.20 -3.79 -3.14
N LYS A 68 9.73 -2.81 -3.92
CA LYS A 68 10.49 -1.61 -4.32
C LYS A 68 9.63 -0.34 -4.30
N GLY A 69 10.29 0.81 -4.14
CA GLY A 69 9.70 2.11 -4.41
C GLY A 69 9.46 2.34 -5.91
N GLY A 70 8.50 3.21 -6.25
CA GLY A 70 8.22 3.61 -7.63
C GLY A 70 7.40 2.62 -8.46
N VAL A 71 6.89 1.53 -7.89
CA VAL A 71 6.05 0.54 -8.62
C VAL A 71 4.57 0.94 -8.68
N GLY A 72 4.19 2.07 -8.07
CA GLY A 72 2.81 2.56 -8.02
C GLY A 72 1.96 1.96 -6.91
N LYS A 73 2.57 1.51 -5.82
CA LYS A 73 1.90 1.00 -4.62
C LYS A 73 0.84 1.97 -4.08
N SER A 74 1.23 3.22 -3.77
CA SER A 74 0.33 4.22 -3.21
C SER A 74 -0.76 4.66 -4.20
N THR A 75 -0.47 4.67 -5.51
CA THR A 75 -1.50 4.86 -6.54
C THR A 75 -2.54 3.76 -6.49
N PHE A 76 -2.10 2.50 -6.36
CA PHE A 76 -3.00 1.37 -6.21
C PHE A 76 -3.81 1.47 -4.91
N SER A 77 -3.17 1.81 -3.77
CA SER A 77 -3.85 1.98 -2.47
C SER A 77 -4.93 3.05 -2.52
N ALA A 78 -4.64 4.21 -3.13
CA ALA A 78 -5.59 5.30 -3.29
C ALA A 78 -6.78 4.88 -4.18
N GLN A 79 -6.52 4.22 -5.32
CA GLN A 79 -7.58 3.79 -6.22
C GLN A 79 -8.40 2.62 -5.66
N LEU A 80 -7.79 1.72 -4.87
CA LEU A 80 -8.51 0.70 -4.11
C LEU A 80 -9.49 1.35 -3.11
N ALA A 81 -9.02 2.35 -2.35
CA ALA A 81 -9.85 3.06 -1.39
C ALA A 81 -11.02 3.80 -2.07
N PHE A 82 -10.76 4.51 -3.17
CA PHE A 82 -11.81 5.16 -3.98
C PHE A 82 -12.84 4.16 -4.52
N ALA A 83 -12.38 3.00 -5.01
CA ALA A 83 -13.28 2.00 -5.56
C ALA A 83 -14.18 1.39 -4.49
N LEU A 84 -13.63 1.08 -3.32
CA LEU A 84 -14.40 0.55 -2.19
C LEU A 84 -15.42 1.58 -1.71
N ALA A 85 -15.04 2.86 -1.59
CA ALA A 85 -15.95 3.94 -1.22
C ALA A 85 -17.06 4.13 -2.27
N ALA A 86 -16.75 4.02 -3.56
CA ALA A 86 -17.74 4.08 -4.65
C ALA A 86 -18.68 2.85 -4.69
N MET A 87 -18.37 1.78 -3.95
CA MET A 87 -19.23 0.63 -3.70
C MET A 87 -20.04 0.76 -2.40
N ASP A 88 -20.12 1.97 -1.84
CA ASP A 88 -20.83 2.30 -0.60
C ASP A 88 -20.27 1.65 0.67
N PHE A 89 -18.99 1.24 0.68
CA PHE A 89 -18.30 0.80 1.88
C PHE A 89 -17.75 2.00 2.68
N GLU A 90 -17.72 1.89 4.01
CA GLU A 90 -17.01 2.80 4.89
C GLU A 90 -15.52 2.44 4.89
N VAL A 91 -14.67 3.34 4.40
CA VAL A 91 -13.25 3.07 4.10
C VAL A 91 -12.31 4.00 4.86
N GLY A 92 -11.32 3.41 5.52
CA GLY A 92 -10.15 4.09 6.05
C GLY A 92 -8.92 3.80 5.19
N LEU A 93 -8.14 4.82 4.86
CA LEU A 93 -6.83 4.67 4.23
C LEU A 93 -5.76 5.20 5.18
N LEU A 94 -4.88 4.31 5.63
CA LEU A 94 -3.77 4.60 6.52
C LEU A 94 -2.44 4.53 5.75
N ASP A 95 -1.79 5.68 5.59
CA ASP A 95 -0.48 5.81 4.96
C ASP A 95 0.62 5.87 6.03
N ILE A 96 1.43 4.81 6.08
CA ILE A 96 2.58 4.67 6.98
C ILE A 96 3.93 4.71 6.22
N ASP A 97 3.94 5.14 4.96
CA ASP A 97 5.18 5.36 4.21
C ASP A 97 5.84 6.67 4.65
N ILE A 98 6.62 6.57 5.72
CA ILE A 98 7.25 7.73 6.38
C ILE A 98 8.29 8.42 5.49
N CYS A 99 8.90 7.68 4.56
CA CYS A 99 9.98 8.20 3.72
C CYS A 99 9.48 8.98 2.50
N GLY A 100 8.23 8.77 2.09
CA GLY A 100 7.66 9.41 0.92
C GLY A 100 6.14 9.38 0.92
N PRO A 101 5.47 10.03 1.91
CA PRO A 101 4.02 9.99 2.03
C PRO A 101 3.38 10.68 0.83
N SER A 102 2.85 9.91 -0.10
CA SER A 102 2.27 10.42 -1.36
C SER A 102 0.73 10.44 -1.34
N ILE A 103 0.11 9.76 -0.40
CA ILE A 103 -1.35 9.66 -0.29
C ILE A 103 -2.05 11.03 -0.15
N PRO A 104 -1.56 12.00 0.65
CA PRO A 104 -2.20 13.31 0.71
C PRO A 104 -2.30 14.01 -0.65
N LYS A 105 -1.25 13.91 -1.47
CA LYS A 105 -1.25 14.44 -2.85
C LYS A 105 -2.27 13.71 -3.72
N MET A 106 -2.24 12.38 -3.72
CA MET A 106 -3.07 11.53 -4.58
C MET A 106 -4.57 11.62 -4.28
N LEU A 107 -4.93 12.16 -3.11
CA LEU A 107 -6.31 12.32 -2.67
C LEU A 107 -6.74 13.79 -2.53
N GLY A 108 -5.91 14.74 -2.99
CA GLY A 108 -6.22 16.18 -2.93
C GLY A 108 -6.32 16.74 -1.52
N LEU A 109 -5.60 16.14 -0.57
CA LEU A 109 -5.60 16.51 0.84
C LEU A 109 -4.34 17.28 1.26
N GLU A 110 -3.53 17.74 0.32
CA GLU A 110 -2.31 18.53 0.62
C GLU A 110 -2.65 19.77 1.48
N GLY A 111 -1.81 20.00 2.48
CA GLY A 111 -1.98 21.13 3.40
C GLY A 111 -3.13 20.97 4.40
N ARG A 112 -3.80 19.83 4.45
CA ARG A 112 -4.76 19.52 5.50
C ARG A 112 -4.03 19.22 6.81
N GLU A 113 -4.52 19.80 7.89
CA GLU A 113 -4.07 19.50 9.24
C GLU A 113 -4.98 18.46 9.88
N LEU A 114 -4.39 17.50 10.61
CA LEU A 114 -5.16 16.56 11.40
C LEU A 114 -5.80 17.28 12.59
N ARG A 115 -7.09 17.05 12.76
CA ARG A 115 -7.84 17.54 13.92
C ARG A 115 -7.89 16.45 14.99
N ARG A 116 -7.95 16.88 16.25
CA ARG A 116 -8.11 15.98 17.39
C ARG A 116 -9.41 16.27 18.10
N SER A 117 -10.16 15.22 18.37
CA SER A 117 -11.35 15.25 19.25
C SER A 117 -11.01 14.68 20.64
N ASN A 118 -11.99 14.64 21.50
CA ASN A 118 -11.88 13.92 22.80
C ASN A 118 -11.74 12.40 22.61
N CYS A 119 -12.18 11.86 21.44
CA CYS A 119 -12.13 10.43 21.12
C CYS A 119 -10.85 10.02 20.39
N GLY A 120 -10.06 10.98 19.90
CA GLY A 120 -8.82 10.70 19.17
C GLY A 120 -8.58 11.63 17.96
N TRP A 121 -7.70 11.20 17.08
CA TRP A 121 -7.44 11.89 15.81
C TRP A 121 -8.58 11.65 14.84
N ILE A 122 -9.06 12.70 14.20
CA ILE A 122 -10.13 12.63 13.20
C ILE A 122 -9.49 12.47 11.83
N PRO A 123 -9.85 11.43 11.05
CA PRO A 123 -9.40 11.28 9.67
C PRO A 123 -9.75 12.50 8.80
N ALA A 124 -8.89 12.81 7.82
CA ALA A 124 -9.23 13.78 6.79
C ALA A 124 -10.12 13.09 5.75
N TYR A 125 -11.34 13.58 5.56
CA TYR A 125 -12.29 12.98 4.62
C TYR A 125 -12.13 13.55 3.22
N VAL A 126 -12.06 12.66 2.22
CA VAL A 126 -12.10 12.95 0.78
C VAL A 126 -13.54 12.93 0.30
N GLU A 127 -14.25 11.86 0.67
CA GLU A 127 -15.66 11.63 0.47
C GLU A 127 -16.30 11.34 1.83
N SER A 128 -17.62 11.33 1.92
CA SER A 128 -18.32 11.14 3.21
C SER A 128 -17.96 9.82 3.89
N ASN A 129 -17.62 8.79 3.10
CA ASN A 129 -17.29 7.43 3.52
C ASN A 129 -15.83 7.04 3.25
N LEU A 130 -14.94 8.00 2.96
CA LEU A 130 -13.50 7.76 2.77
C LEU A 130 -12.67 8.67 3.66
N GLY A 131 -12.24 8.13 4.81
CA GLY A 131 -11.36 8.79 5.77
C GLY A 131 -9.89 8.43 5.54
N VAL A 132 -8.98 9.39 5.68
CA VAL A 132 -7.55 9.24 5.41
C VAL A 132 -6.71 9.71 6.58
N ILE A 133 -5.76 8.91 6.97
CA ILE A 133 -4.66 9.30 7.86
C ILE A 133 -3.35 9.04 7.14
N SER A 134 -2.50 10.03 7.08
CA SER A 134 -1.14 9.92 6.56
C SER A 134 -0.16 10.58 7.49
N ILE A 135 1.02 10.00 7.57
CA ILE A 135 2.16 10.63 8.22
C ILE A 135 2.50 11.99 7.60
N GLY A 136 2.18 12.17 6.30
CA GLY A 136 2.37 13.43 5.59
C GLY A 136 1.66 14.64 6.23
N PHE A 137 0.55 14.43 6.92
CA PHE A 137 -0.16 15.48 7.64
C PHE A 137 0.60 15.99 8.88
N MET A 138 1.60 15.23 9.35
CA MET A 138 2.42 15.57 10.53
C MET A 138 3.77 16.18 10.17
N ILE A 139 4.09 16.28 8.88
CA ILE A 139 5.32 16.88 8.37
C ILE A 139 5.03 18.36 8.09
N PRO A 140 5.60 19.31 8.85
CA PRO A 140 5.25 20.74 8.72
C PRO A 140 5.65 21.33 7.38
N ASN A 141 6.73 20.81 6.78
CA ASN A 141 7.22 21.26 5.48
C ASN A 141 7.46 20.04 4.58
N PRO A 142 6.68 19.88 3.51
CA PRO A 142 6.81 18.71 2.62
C PRO A 142 8.16 18.66 1.89
N ASP A 143 8.89 19.79 1.79
CA ASP A 143 10.21 19.85 1.17
C ASP A 143 11.35 19.47 2.13
N GLU A 144 11.05 19.27 3.42
CA GLU A 144 12.04 18.85 4.40
C GLU A 144 12.06 17.33 4.56
N ALA A 145 13.27 16.75 4.57
CA ALA A 145 13.43 15.34 4.85
C ALA A 145 13.05 15.01 6.31
N ALA A 146 12.05 14.16 6.50
CA ALA A 146 11.71 13.64 7.82
C ALA A 146 12.76 12.63 8.27
N ILE A 147 13.72 13.06 9.11
CA ILE A 147 14.77 12.20 9.68
C ILE A 147 14.24 11.57 10.96
N TRP A 148 13.54 10.45 10.84
CA TRP A 148 13.01 9.74 11.99
C TRP A 148 13.73 8.41 12.18
N ARG A 149 14.15 8.13 13.41
CA ARG A 149 14.78 6.87 13.78
C ARG A 149 13.72 5.80 14.06
N GLY A 150 14.09 4.51 13.93
CA GLY A 150 13.21 3.36 14.08
C GLY A 150 12.19 3.44 15.23
N PRO A 151 12.61 3.68 16.49
CA PRO A 151 11.68 3.74 17.63
C PRO A 151 10.58 4.81 17.49
N ARG A 152 10.90 5.95 16.85
CA ARG A 152 9.90 7.01 16.61
C ARG A 152 8.90 6.60 15.54
N LYS A 153 9.36 5.91 14.48
CA LYS A 153 8.50 5.39 13.43
C LYS A 153 7.54 4.34 13.97
N THR A 154 8.06 3.36 14.70
CA THR A 154 7.27 2.32 15.38
C THR A 154 6.24 2.92 16.34
N GLY A 155 6.64 3.89 17.17
CA GLY A 155 5.74 4.56 18.11
C GLY A 155 4.60 5.28 17.39
N LEU A 156 4.87 5.91 16.24
CA LEU A 156 3.86 6.63 15.48
C LEU A 156 2.86 5.70 14.79
N ILE A 157 3.32 4.57 14.25
CA ILE A 157 2.43 3.54 13.68
C ILE A 157 1.47 3.04 14.76
N LYS A 158 1.98 2.67 15.95
CA LYS A 158 1.15 2.27 17.08
C LYS A 158 0.17 3.37 17.49
N GLN A 159 0.62 4.64 17.50
CA GLN A 159 -0.22 5.79 17.81
C GLN A 159 -1.36 5.95 16.79
N PHE A 160 -1.14 5.79 15.49
CA PHE A 160 -2.19 5.85 14.49
C PHE A 160 -3.21 4.72 14.66
N LEU A 161 -2.76 3.51 14.98
CA LEU A 161 -3.67 2.40 15.22
C LEU A 161 -4.49 2.55 16.51
N ARG A 162 -3.92 3.17 17.55
CA ARG A 162 -4.53 3.32 18.86
C ARG A 162 -5.40 4.58 18.96
N ASP A 163 -4.91 5.71 18.43
CA ASP A 163 -5.46 7.04 18.73
C ASP A 163 -6.35 7.61 17.62
N VAL A 164 -6.41 7.00 16.45
CA VAL A 164 -7.31 7.46 15.37
C VAL A 164 -8.71 6.98 15.64
N ASP A 165 -9.66 7.91 15.56
CA ASP A 165 -11.09 7.63 15.67
C ASP A 165 -11.67 7.35 14.28
N TRP A 166 -11.58 6.08 13.86
CA TRP A 166 -12.05 5.63 12.56
C TRP A 166 -13.60 5.51 12.49
N GLY A 167 -14.28 5.45 13.65
CA GLY A 167 -15.68 5.01 13.67
C GLY A 167 -15.84 3.54 13.30
N GLU A 168 -16.94 3.20 12.67
CA GLU A 168 -17.17 1.87 12.10
C GLU A 168 -16.67 1.84 10.66
N LEU A 169 -15.74 0.97 10.35
CA LEU A 169 -15.21 0.76 9.00
C LEU A 169 -15.53 -0.62 8.46
N ASP A 170 -15.90 -0.68 7.19
CA ASP A 170 -15.91 -1.93 6.43
C ASP A 170 -14.47 -2.32 6.07
N PHE A 171 -13.67 -1.36 5.61
CA PHE A 171 -12.29 -1.60 5.19
C PHE A 171 -11.29 -0.61 5.78
N LEU A 172 -10.16 -1.11 6.26
CA LEU A 172 -8.95 -0.33 6.49
C LEU A 172 -7.89 -0.79 5.49
N VAL A 173 -7.53 0.09 4.58
CA VAL A 173 -6.43 -0.11 3.63
C VAL A 173 -5.17 0.53 4.21
N VAL A 174 -4.08 -0.24 4.31
CA VAL A 174 -2.81 0.26 4.86
C VAL A 174 -1.78 0.32 3.74
N ASP A 175 -1.33 1.53 3.41
CA ASP A 175 -0.24 1.80 2.47
C ASP A 175 1.09 1.77 3.21
N ALA A 176 1.81 0.65 3.14
CA ALA A 176 3.06 0.43 3.86
C ALA A 176 4.29 0.88 3.06
N PRO A 177 5.43 1.21 3.68
CA PRO A 177 6.66 1.52 2.95
C PRO A 177 7.14 0.33 2.11
N PRO A 178 7.95 0.58 1.05
CA PRO A 178 8.47 -0.49 0.22
C PRO A 178 9.54 -1.32 0.92
N GLY A 179 9.61 -2.61 0.59
CA GLY A 179 10.58 -3.57 1.14
C GLY A 179 10.21 -4.06 2.54
N THR A 180 10.92 -5.08 3.01
CA THR A 180 10.71 -5.69 4.34
C THR A 180 11.33 -4.81 5.42
N SER A 181 10.65 -3.75 5.82
CA SER A 181 11.11 -2.77 6.79
C SER A 181 10.54 -2.99 8.20
N ASP A 182 11.13 -2.32 9.19
CA ASP A 182 10.65 -2.36 10.58
C ASP A 182 9.19 -1.88 10.69
N GLU A 183 8.78 -0.94 9.82
CA GLU A 183 7.41 -0.44 9.76
C GLU A 183 6.42 -1.53 9.36
N GLN A 184 6.80 -2.38 8.38
CA GLN A 184 5.95 -3.51 7.98
C GLN A 184 5.84 -4.55 9.09
N ILE A 185 6.93 -4.86 9.78
CA ILE A 185 6.92 -5.76 10.95
C ILE A 185 6.01 -5.16 12.03
N THR A 186 6.17 -3.88 12.33
CA THR A 186 5.39 -3.20 13.36
C THR A 186 3.89 -3.24 13.08
N ILE A 187 3.47 -2.95 11.84
CA ILE A 187 2.03 -2.95 11.50
C ILE A 187 1.44 -4.36 11.60
N VAL A 188 2.17 -5.38 11.12
CA VAL A 188 1.71 -6.77 11.20
C VAL A 188 1.57 -7.20 12.66
N GLN A 189 2.60 -7.01 13.48
CA GLN A 189 2.58 -7.36 14.90
C GLN A 189 1.48 -6.62 15.67
N SER A 190 1.26 -5.34 15.36
CA SER A 190 0.24 -4.53 16.01
C SER A 190 -1.19 -4.94 15.63
N LEU A 191 -1.39 -5.45 14.43
CA LEU A 191 -2.70 -5.88 13.94
C LEU A 191 -2.97 -7.39 14.07
N GLU A 192 -1.97 -8.20 14.44
CA GLU A 192 -2.07 -9.66 14.50
C GLU A 192 -3.29 -10.12 15.30
N ALA A 193 -3.46 -9.57 16.51
CA ALA A 193 -4.57 -9.92 17.40
C ALA A 193 -5.94 -9.42 16.91
N THR A 194 -5.97 -8.48 15.96
CA THR A 194 -7.21 -7.89 15.41
C THR A 194 -7.70 -8.58 14.14
N GLY A 195 -6.91 -9.50 13.60
CA GLY A 195 -7.13 -10.16 12.31
C GLY A 195 -6.78 -9.26 11.13
N ILE A 196 -5.84 -9.74 10.28
CA ILE A 196 -5.50 -9.14 9.00
C ILE A 196 -6.06 -10.04 7.91
N ASP A 197 -6.87 -9.49 6.99
CA ASP A 197 -7.43 -10.28 5.88
C ASP A 197 -6.34 -10.76 4.92
N GLY A 198 -5.30 -9.96 4.74
CA GLY A 198 -4.14 -10.32 3.95
C GLY A 198 -3.44 -9.12 3.31
N ALA A 199 -2.47 -9.43 2.45
CA ALA A 199 -1.66 -8.45 1.75
C ALA A 199 -1.85 -8.53 0.23
N VAL A 200 -1.97 -7.37 -0.42
CA VAL A 200 -1.86 -7.21 -1.87
C VAL A 200 -0.46 -6.67 -2.17
N ILE A 201 0.28 -7.35 -3.03
CA ILE A 201 1.64 -6.95 -3.39
C ILE A 201 1.64 -6.32 -4.78
N VAL A 202 2.09 -5.06 -4.88
CA VAL A 202 2.18 -4.31 -6.14
C VAL A 202 3.60 -4.37 -6.70
N THR A 203 3.73 -4.67 -7.98
CA THR A 203 5.02 -4.78 -8.69
C THR A 203 4.91 -4.24 -10.12
N THR A 204 6.04 -4.20 -10.82
CA THR A 204 6.13 -3.99 -12.27
C THR A 204 6.60 -5.27 -12.97
N PRO A 205 6.47 -5.41 -14.31
CA PRO A 205 6.91 -6.61 -15.03
C PRO A 205 8.41 -6.88 -14.97
N GLN A 206 9.21 -5.88 -14.57
CA GLN A 206 10.66 -5.95 -14.57
C GLN A 206 11.21 -7.02 -13.62
N GLN A 207 12.19 -7.82 -14.09
CA GLN A 207 12.81 -8.87 -13.28
C GLN A 207 13.40 -8.35 -11.96
N VAL A 208 13.99 -7.15 -11.98
CA VAL A 208 14.55 -6.53 -10.76
C VAL A 208 13.46 -6.23 -9.71
N SER A 209 12.22 -5.99 -10.11
CA SER A 209 11.09 -5.83 -9.19
C SER A 209 10.58 -7.18 -8.70
N LEU A 210 10.50 -8.17 -9.58
CA LEU A 210 10.02 -9.51 -9.24
C LEU A 210 10.92 -10.24 -8.23
N ILE A 211 12.24 -10.00 -8.26
CA ILE A 211 13.17 -10.54 -7.27
C ILE A 211 12.80 -10.05 -5.86
N ASP A 212 12.45 -8.78 -5.71
CA ASP A 212 12.09 -8.23 -4.40
C ASP A 212 10.68 -8.64 -3.98
N VAL A 213 9.75 -8.82 -4.94
CA VAL A 213 8.42 -9.40 -4.64
C VAL A 213 8.53 -10.81 -4.06
N ARG A 214 9.49 -11.64 -4.53
CA ARG A 214 9.73 -12.96 -3.94
C ARG A 214 10.13 -12.86 -2.46
N LYS A 215 10.90 -11.84 -2.08
CA LYS A 215 11.25 -11.56 -0.67
C LYS A 215 10.02 -11.14 0.12
N GLU A 216 9.18 -10.29 -0.47
CA GLU A 216 7.93 -9.80 0.14
C GLU A 216 6.94 -10.94 0.40
N VAL A 217 6.74 -11.84 -0.58
CA VAL A 217 5.94 -13.06 -0.40
C VAL A 217 6.51 -13.96 0.69
N SER A 218 7.85 -14.11 0.74
CA SER A 218 8.52 -14.87 1.80
C SER A 218 8.34 -14.21 3.17
N PHE A 219 8.38 -12.89 3.25
CA PHE A 219 8.09 -12.12 4.46
C PHE A 219 6.66 -12.40 4.94
N CYS A 220 5.64 -12.21 4.09
CA CYS A 220 4.25 -12.48 4.44
C CYS A 220 4.05 -13.90 5.00
N LYS A 221 4.66 -14.92 4.35
CA LYS A 221 4.62 -16.31 4.83
C LYS A 221 5.25 -16.50 6.21
N LYS A 222 6.35 -15.78 6.50
CA LYS A 222 7.04 -15.88 7.80
C LYS A 222 6.28 -15.20 8.93
N VAL A 223 5.59 -14.10 8.64
CA VAL A 223 4.80 -13.35 9.64
C VAL A 223 3.34 -13.79 9.69
N GLY A 224 2.95 -14.84 8.96
CA GLY A 224 1.60 -15.40 9.01
C GLY A 224 0.53 -14.56 8.30
N VAL A 225 0.91 -13.63 7.42
CA VAL A 225 -0.03 -12.83 6.64
C VAL A 225 -0.33 -13.52 5.31
N GLU A 226 -1.61 -13.73 5.03
CA GLU A 226 -2.06 -14.29 3.75
C GLU A 226 -1.73 -13.34 2.59
N VAL A 227 -1.19 -13.85 1.48
CA VAL A 227 -1.02 -13.07 0.25
C VAL A 227 -2.29 -13.20 -0.58
N LEU A 228 -3.13 -12.15 -0.58
CA LEU A 228 -4.36 -12.08 -1.39
C LEU A 228 -4.01 -12.10 -2.88
N GLY A 229 -2.85 -11.61 -3.23
CA GLY A 229 -2.28 -11.76 -4.56
C GLY A 229 -1.36 -10.63 -4.97
N VAL A 230 -0.86 -10.76 -6.20
CA VAL A 230 0.09 -9.82 -6.79
C VAL A 230 -0.56 -9.07 -7.95
N VAL A 231 -0.37 -7.76 -7.98
CA VAL A 231 -0.78 -6.85 -9.07
C VAL A 231 0.45 -6.45 -9.86
N GLU A 232 0.44 -6.72 -11.17
CA GLU A 232 1.48 -6.25 -12.09
C GLU A 232 1.06 -4.90 -12.67
N ASN A 233 1.59 -3.83 -12.08
CA ASN A 233 1.34 -2.46 -12.51
C ASN A 233 2.31 -2.02 -13.61
N MET A 234 1.97 -0.96 -14.34
CA MET A 234 2.75 -0.46 -15.49
C MET A 234 3.01 -1.54 -16.54
N SER A 235 2.05 -2.46 -16.73
CA SER A 235 2.16 -3.61 -17.60
C SER A 235 1.72 -3.27 -19.02
N GLY A 236 2.67 -2.78 -19.82
CA GLY A 236 2.43 -2.28 -21.16
C GLY A 236 1.81 -0.88 -21.19
N LEU A 237 1.95 -0.21 -22.33
CA LEU A 237 1.29 1.07 -22.61
C LEU A 237 0.08 0.78 -23.50
N SER A 238 -1.06 1.41 -23.17
CA SER A 238 -2.29 1.29 -23.94
C SER A 238 -2.95 2.65 -24.00
N GLN A 239 -2.98 3.26 -25.19
CA GLN A 239 -3.55 4.59 -25.38
C GLN A 239 -4.27 4.70 -26.73
N PRO A 240 -5.32 5.55 -26.84
CA PRO A 240 -5.90 5.89 -28.14
C PRO A 240 -4.84 6.40 -29.10
N LEU A 241 -4.88 5.93 -30.35
CA LEU A 241 -3.92 6.34 -31.39
C LEU A 241 -3.90 7.87 -31.55
N SER A 242 -5.03 8.53 -31.34
CA SER A 242 -5.20 9.98 -31.43
C SER A 242 -4.40 10.77 -30.38
N GLU A 243 -3.94 10.13 -29.30
CA GLU A 243 -3.17 10.77 -28.22
C GLU A 243 -1.66 10.65 -28.44
N PHE A 244 -1.21 9.91 -29.47
CA PHE A 244 0.21 9.77 -29.77
C PHE A 244 0.77 10.98 -30.52
N LYS A 245 2.02 11.32 -30.22
CA LYS A 245 2.82 12.23 -31.02
C LYS A 245 3.63 11.46 -32.03
N PHE A 246 3.55 11.89 -33.30
CA PHE A 246 4.30 11.27 -34.40
C PHE A 246 5.50 12.13 -34.73
N THR A 247 6.70 11.56 -34.66
CA THR A 247 7.94 12.25 -34.97
C THR A 247 8.71 11.53 -36.06
N ARG A 248 9.39 12.28 -36.90
CA ARG A 248 10.30 11.76 -37.92
C ARG A 248 11.72 12.18 -37.59
N MET A 249 12.65 11.24 -37.64
CA MET A 249 14.08 11.56 -37.58
C MET A 249 14.52 12.15 -38.93
N THR A 250 15.18 13.31 -38.87
CA THR A 250 15.81 13.92 -40.04
C THR A 250 17.18 13.29 -40.28
N GLU A 251 17.74 13.47 -41.47
CA GLU A 251 19.09 13.00 -41.83
C GLU A 251 20.18 13.58 -40.91
N THR A 252 19.91 14.74 -40.30
CA THR A 252 20.80 15.38 -39.33
C THR A 252 20.60 14.93 -37.87
N GLY A 253 19.79 13.88 -37.63
CA GLY A 253 19.51 13.32 -36.31
C GLY A 253 18.57 14.15 -35.46
N LYS A 254 17.92 15.20 -36.00
CA LYS A 254 16.91 15.99 -35.28
C LYS A 254 15.52 15.38 -35.45
N GLN A 255 14.74 15.39 -34.38
CA GLN A 255 13.34 15.04 -34.45
C GLN A 255 12.50 16.17 -35.02
N LYS A 256 11.63 15.85 -35.96
CA LYS A 256 10.61 16.75 -36.50
C LYS A 256 9.23 16.24 -36.09
N ASP A 257 8.43 17.11 -35.52
CA ASP A 257 7.03 16.79 -35.20
C ASP A 257 6.22 16.67 -36.50
N MET A 258 5.55 15.56 -36.66
CA MET A 258 4.70 15.19 -37.80
C MET A 258 3.27 14.90 -37.38
N THR A 259 2.91 15.20 -36.13
CA THR A 259 1.62 14.80 -35.53
C THR A 259 0.43 15.34 -36.31
N GLU A 260 0.46 16.63 -36.63
CA GLU A 260 -0.63 17.27 -37.39
C GLU A 260 -0.79 16.68 -38.79
N TRP A 261 0.35 16.46 -39.50
CA TRP A 261 0.34 15.82 -40.81
C TRP A 261 -0.20 14.38 -40.74
N ALA A 262 0.26 13.58 -39.80
CA ALA A 262 -0.16 12.18 -39.65
C ALA A 262 -1.67 12.10 -39.30
N MET A 263 -2.13 12.95 -38.39
CA MET A 263 -3.53 13.00 -37.98
C MET A 263 -4.45 13.45 -39.10
N SER A 264 -4.03 14.44 -39.92
CA SER A 264 -4.81 14.89 -41.08
C SER A 264 -4.88 13.77 -42.13
N TYR A 265 -3.77 13.10 -42.41
CA TYR A 265 -3.73 11.98 -43.34
C TYR A 265 -4.65 10.84 -42.90
N ILE A 266 -4.65 10.47 -41.61
CA ILE A 266 -5.53 9.43 -41.05
C ILE A 266 -7.00 9.84 -41.20
N ARG A 267 -7.37 11.09 -40.87
CA ARG A 267 -8.75 11.58 -41.02
C ARG A 267 -9.26 11.51 -42.45
N GLU A 268 -8.41 11.79 -43.41
CA GLU A 268 -8.78 11.83 -44.82
C GLU A 268 -8.79 10.44 -45.50
N ASN A 269 -7.91 9.53 -45.08
CA ASN A 269 -7.68 8.27 -45.82
C ASN A 269 -8.10 7.01 -45.04
N ALA A 270 -8.12 7.06 -43.69
CA ALA A 270 -8.42 5.92 -42.84
C ALA A 270 -9.01 6.33 -41.49
N PRO A 271 -10.19 7.02 -41.47
CA PRO A 271 -10.76 7.59 -40.26
C PRO A 271 -11.07 6.55 -39.16
N GLU A 272 -11.28 5.28 -39.54
CA GLU A 272 -11.46 4.18 -38.60
C GLU A 272 -10.24 3.93 -37.70
N MET A 273 -9.04 4.31 -38.14
CA MET A 273 -7.82 4.20 -37.32
C MET A 273 -7.85 5.10 -36.08
N LEU A 274 -8.66 6.15 -36.06
CA LEU A 274 -8.81 7.02 -34.88
C LEU A 274 -9.47 6.30 -33.71
N ASN A 275 -10.17 5.19 -33.96
CA ASN A 275 -10.78 4.37 -32.94
C ASN A 275 -9.84 3.25 -32.43
N LEU A 276 -8.65 3.11 -33.00
CA LEU A 276 -7.70 2.10 -32.56
C LEU A 276 -6.99 2.54 -31.27
N ILE A 277 -6.67 1.54 -30.46
CA ILE A 277 -5.81 1.68 -29.29
C ILE A 277 -4.42 1.17 -29.70
N ALA A 278 -3.42 2.01 -29.56
CA ALA A 278 -2.03 1.62 -29.76
C ALA A 278 -1.47 1.03 -28.47
N CYS A 279 -0.91 -0.17 -28.58
CA CYS A 279 -0.33 -0.89 -27.46
C CYS A 279 1.17 -1.08 -27.67
N SER A 280 1.94 -1.01 -26.60
CA SER A 280 3.37 -1.30 -26.60
C SER A 280 3.80 -1.99 -25.31
N GLU A 281 4.65 -2.99 -25.41
CA GLU A 281 5.35 -3.59 -24.27
C GLU A 281 6.47 -2.62 -23.84
N VAL A 282 6.28 -1.93 -22.72
CA VAL A 282 7.28 -0.96 -22.22
C VAL A 282 8.44 -1.65 -21.50
N PHE A 283 8.14 -2.77 -20.84
CA PHE A 283 9.11 -3.58 -20.12
C PHE A 283 9.16 -4.99 -20.70
N ASP A 284 10.38 -5.55 -20.77
CA ASP A 284 10.55 -6.93 -21.22
C ASP A 284 9.95 -7.91 -20.18
N ALA A 285 8.85 -8.53 -20.57
CA ALA A 285 8.17 -9.58 -19.81
C ALA A 285 8.47 -10.99 -20.35
N SER A 286 9.52 -11.16 -21.20
CA SER A 286 9.88 -12.44 -21.83
C SER A 286 10.13 -13.58 -20.83
N GLY A 287 10.50 -13.24 -19.58
CA GLY A 287 10.61 -14.18 -18.48
C GLY A 287 9.28 -14.66 -17.88
N GLY A 288 8.12 -14.22 -18.41
CA GLY A 288 6.77 -14.60 -17.96
C GLY A 288 6.15 -13.64 -16.91
N GLY A 289 6.84 -12.55 -16.57
CA GLY A 289 6.30 -11.48 -15.69
C GLY A 289 5.89 -11.96 -14.31
N ALA A 290 5.02 -11.18 -13.65
CA ALA A 290 4.53 -11.50 -12.33
C ALA A 290 3.62 -12.75 -12.32
N ALA A 291 2.91 -13.04 -13.39
CA ALA A 291 2.02 -14.21 -13.46
C ALA A 291 2.80 -15.53 -13.29
N LYS A 292 3.94 -15.67 -13.98
CA LYS A 292 4.81 -16.85 -13.82
C LYS A 292 5.42 -16.91 -12.42
N MET A 293 5.90 -15.78 -11.91
CA MET A 293 6.45 -15.70 -10.56
C MET A 293 5.43 -16.12 -9.51
N CYS A 294 4.17 -15.69 -9.63
CA CYS A 294 3.07 -16.08 -8.74
C CYS A 294 2.82 -17.59 -8.79
N ASN A 295 2.79 -18.18 -9.98
CA ASN A 295 2.65 -19.62 -10.15
C ASN A 295 3.81 -20.38 -9.47
N ASP A 296 5.06 -19.94 -9.66
CA ASP A 296 6.25 -20.54 -9.05
C ASP A 296 6.21 -20.46 -7.51
N MET A 297 5.62 -19.41 -6.94
CA MET A 297 5.57 -19.17 -5.50
C MET A 297 4.29 -19.67 -4.83
N GLY A 298 3.32 -20.15 -5.62
CA GLY A 298 2.03 -20.61 -5.12
C GLY A 298 1.20 -19.50 -4.49
N VAL A 299 1.19 -18.31 -5.11
CA VAL A 299 0.37 -17.17 -4.68
C VAL A 299 -0.54 -16.68 -5.82
N PRO A 300 -1.71 -16.09 -5.54
CA PRO A 300 -2.62 -15.63 -6.58
C PRO A 300 -2.02 -14.49 -7.43
N PHE A 301 -2.32 -14.51 -8.72
CA PHE A 301 -2.09 -13.39 -9.63
C PHE A 301 -3.41 -12.65 -9.86
N LEU A 302 -3.51 -11.41 -9.38
CA LEU A 302 -4.75 -10.64 -9.45
C LEU A 302 -4.99 -10.05 -10.84
N GLY A 303 -3.94 -9.55 -11.49
CA GLY A 303 -4.07 -8.99 -12.84
C GLY A 303 -2.98 -8.00 -13.18
N LYS A 304 -3.15 -7.40 -14.35
CA LYS A 304 -2.26 -6.37 -14.92
C LYS A 304 -2.99 -5.04 -14.96
N VAL A 305 -2.28 -3.96 -14.59
CA VAL A 305 -2.73 -2.58 -14.78
C VAL A 305 -1.79 -1.93 -15.80
N PRO A 306 -2.29 -1.39 -16.91
CA PRO A 306 -1.44 -0.77 -17.92
C PRO A 306 -0.78 0.52 -17.39
N LEU A 307 0.33 0.90 -18.00
CA LEU A 307 0.87 2.25 -17.86
C LEU A 307 -0.09 3.22 -18.54
N ASP A 308 -0.80 3.99 -17.73
CA ASP A 308 -1.84 4.90 -18.18
C ASP A 308 -1.55 6.33 -17.70
N PRO A 309 -1.22 7.27 -18.60
CA PRO A 309 -1.00 8.65 -18.23
C PRO A 309 -2.21 9.33 -17.60
N GLN A 310 -3.42 8.87 -17.90
CA GLN A 310 -4.64 9.43 -17.31
C GLN A 310 -4.80 8.99 -15.85
N LEU A 311 -4.39 7.75 -15.52
CA LEU A 311 -4.34 7.28 -14.13
C LEU A 311 -3.35 8.13 -13.31
N CYS A 312 -2.15 8.39 -13.87
CA CYS A 312 -1.18 9.27 -13.22
C CYS A 312 -1.74 10.68 -13.00
N LYS A 313 -2.39 11.23 -14.04
CA LYS A 313 -3.00 12.56 -13.94
C LYS A 313 -4.14 12.62 -12.92
N ALA A 314 -4.99 11.60 -12.87
CA ALA A 314 -6.05 11.51 -11.87
C ALA A 314 -5.47 11.51 -10.45
N ALA A 315 -4.39 10.76 -10.21
CA ALA A 315 -3.68 10.75 -8.93
C ALA A 315 -3.06 12.11 -8.59
N GLU A 316 -2.45 12.81 -9.56
CA GLU A 316 -1.89 14.16 -9.33
C GLU A 316 -2.98 15.21 -9.05
N ASP A 317 -4.15 15.06 -9.67
CA ASP A 317 -5.30 15.94 -9.48
C ASP A 317 -6.12 15.57 -8.22
N GLY A 318 -5.73 14.54 -7.47
CA GLY A 318 -6.42 14.08 -6.26
C GLY A 318 -7.80 13.48 -6.55
N ARG A 319 -7.96 12.77 -7.69
CA ARG A 319 -9.24 12.24 -8.17
C ARG A 319 -9.23 10.73 -8.36
N SER A 320 -10.41 10.14 -8.24
CA SER A 320 -10.65 8.75 -8.58
C SER A 320 -10.54 8.52 -10.10
N CYS A 321 -9.85 7.47 -10.52
CA CYS A 321 -9.84 7.05 -11.92
C CYS A 321 -11.20 6.49 -12.39
N PHE A 322 -12.04 6.06 -11.47
CA PHE A 322 -13.38 5.52 -11.78
C PHE A 322 -14.40 6.62 -12.16
N SER A 323 -14.17 7.85 -11.71
CA SER A 323 -14.99 9.00 -12.07
C SER A 323 -14.50 9.71 -13.35
N ASP A 324 -13.32 9.38 -13.87
CA ASP A 324 -12.72 10.00 -15.07
C ASP A 324 -13.03 9.17 -16.33
N ASP A 325 -13.78 9.74 -17.26
CA ASP A 325 -14.17 9.06 -18.53
C ASP A 325 -12.97 8.63 -19.38
N LYS A 326 -11.79 9.27 -19.21
CA LYS A 326 -10.58 8.89 -19.93
C LYS A 326 -9.93 7.65 -19.32
N CYS A 327 -9.90 7.53 -17.99
CA CYS A 327 -9.40 6.33 -17.32
C CYS A 327 -10.31 5.12 -17.53
N ARG A 328 -11.62 5.32 -17.78
CA ARG A 328 -12.58 4.24 -18.06
C ARG A 328 -12.23 3.34 -19.23
N ARG A 329 -11.31 3.76 -20.10
CA ARG A 329 -10.93 3.02 -21.31
C ARG A 329 -9.73 2.10 -21.13
N ALA A 330 -8.89 2.31 -20.11
CA ALA A 330 -7.64 1.57 -19.94
C ALA A 330 -7.47 1.00 -18.52
N SER A 331 -7.13 1.82 -17.54
CA SER A 331 -6.75 1.33 -16.19
C SER A 331 -7.94 1.04 -15.28
N ALA A 332 -9.04 1.80 -15.37
CA ALA A 332 -10.18 1.60 -14.48
C ALA A 332 -10.82 0.21 -14.61
N PRO A 333 -11.06 -0.37 -15.83
CA PRO A 333 -11.57 -1.73 -15.94
C PRO A 333 -10.63 -2.79 -15.34
N ALA A 334 -9.32 -2.62 -15.54
CA ALA A 334 -8.32 -3.53 -15.00
C ALA A 334 -8.30 -3.48 -13.46
N LEU A 335 -8.31 -2.29 -12.88
CA LEU A 335 -8.38 -2.09 -11.43
C LEU A 335 -9.68 -2.66 -10.86
N LYS A 336 -10.82 -2.42 -11.51
CA LYS A 336 -12.13 -2.96 -11.08
C LYS A 336 -12.09 -4.49 -11.01
N MET A 337 -11.61 -5.17 -12.05
CA MET A 337 -11.48 -6.63 -12.03
C MET A 337 -10.55 -7.14 -10.92
N ILE A 338 -9.46 -6.43 -10.63
CA ILE A 338 -8.54 -6.79 -9.56
C ILE A 338 -9.24 -6.66 -8.20
N ILE A 339 -9.96 -5.56 -7.97
CA ILE A 339 -10.68 -5.29 -6.73
C ILE A 339 -11.79 -6.33 -6.52
N GLU A 340 -12.58 -6.64 -7.55
CA GLU A 340 -13.60 -7.69 -7.51
C GLU A 340 -13.00 -9.05 -7.12
N LYS A 341 -11.81 -9.40 -7.62
CA LYS A 341 -11.12 -10.63 -7.22
C LYS A 341 -10.70 -10.61 -5.74
N ILE A 342 -10.23 -9.46 -5.22
CA ILE A 342 -9.86 -9.33 -3.80
C ILE A 342 -11.10 -9.55 -2.93
N LEU A 343 -12.23 -8.92 -3.26
CA LEU A 343 -13.48 -9.05 -2.53
C LEU A 343 -14.02 -10.49 -2.58
N ALA A 344 -13.99 -11.12 -3.75
CA ALA A 344 -14.45 -12.50 -3.94
C ALA A 344 -13.65 -13.52 -3.10
N GLN A 345 -12.34 -13.32 -2.93
CA GLN A 345 -11.52 -14.20 -2.07
C GLN A 345 -11.95 -14.17 -0.60
N LYS A 346 -12.52 -13.09 -0.14
CA LYS A 346 -13.01 -12.92 1.24
C LYS A 346 -14.51 -13.10 1.37
N ASN A 347 -15.19 -13.60 0.32
CA ASN A 347 -16.65 -13.78 0.26
C ASN A 347 -17.43 -12.51 0.61
N ILE A 348 -16.87 -11.35 0.27
CA ILE A 348 -17.52 -10.05 0.47
C ILE A 348 -18.42 -9.79 -0.74
N SER A 349 -19.74 -9.81 -0.52
CA SER A 349 -20.70 -9.53 -1.57
C SER A 349 -20.86 -8.03 -1.77
N THR A 350 -20.83 -7.60 -3.03
CA THR A 350 -21.18 -6.24 -3.44
C THR A 350 -22.68 -6.20 -3.71
N GLU A 351 -23.50 -6.35 -2.68
CA GLU A 351 -24.97 -6.29 -2.82
C GLU A 351 -25.47 -4.85 -2.89
N ASN A 352 -24.95 -3.99 -3.76
CA ASN A 352 -25.57 -2.70 -4.06
C ASN A 352 -25.24 -2.19 -5.47
N GLY A 353 -25.14 -3.07 -6.45
CA GLY A 353 -24.87 -2.71 -7.84
C GLY A 353 -25.93 -3.30 -8.80
N ALA A 354 -27.17 -2.80 -8.70
CA ALA A 354 -28.17 -2.94 -9.75
C ALA A 354 -28.68 -1.57 -10.16
#